data_d9850279350d2bf61dce6aa2e37df9dc
#
_entry.id   d9850279350d2bf61dce6aa2e37df9dc
#
_cell.length_a   1.000
_cell.length_b   1.000
_cell.length_c   1.000
_cell.angle_alpha   90.00
_cell.angle_beta   90.00
_cell.angle_gamma   90.00
#
_symmetry.space_group_name_H-M   'P 1'
#
loop_
_entity.id
_entity.type
_entity.pdbx_description
1 polymer ?
#
loop_
_entity_poly.entity_id
_entity_poly.type
_entity_poly.pdbx_seq_one_letter_code
_entity_poly.pdbx_strand_id
1 'polypeptide(L)'
;MATNMALSSNMNDPEARLRIGADSIFCTGSWTTSDIASLEHLLRQTRWPAGDMTFDCSALTALDTSGAYLLLKTVRILKQQDRQITLSGLKPEFTALLQLVEFSTKNSAQQPKIKDSLLINLGKFSTGKFHNLSGILAFIGMTALSLLHSLAHPQHIRFRPILHNLQSAGFDALPIVGLLSFLMGLVIAYQGADQLQRFGANIFIADLVGLSMVRELSPLMTAIIVAGRSGSAYTAQIGTMKVTEEIDALRTIGISPTELLVLPKLIALIIALPLLTVFADLTGLLGGMLMASSKLDVSFAMFIDRLGDAVHLSSFLTGIGKAPVFAAIIALVGCYQGFQVTGSADSVGRQTTVSVVQGIFLVILSDALFSIAFNWLKI
;
A
#
# COMPACT_ATOMS: atom_id res chain seq x y z
N MET A 1 51.01 -3.55 31.51
CA MET A 1 51.05 -2.09 31.44
C MET A 1 49.62 -1.57 31.54
N ALA A 2 49.25 -1.09 32.71
CA ALA A 2 47.90 -0.59 33.01
C ALA A 2 47.82 0.85 32.60
N THR A 3 46.96 1.18 31.64
CA THR A 3 46.71 2.58 31.27
C THR A 3 45.66 3.13 32.22
N ASN A 4 46.13 3.79 33.27
CA ASN A 4 45.35 4.65 34.17
C ASN A 4 44.86 5.86 33.36
N MET A 5 43.60 5.93 32.99
CA MET A 5 42.94 7.14 32.58
C MET A 5 42.14 7.69 33.77
N ALA A 6 42.87 8.34 34.67
CA ALA A 6 42.27 9.10 35.76
C ALA A 6 41.79 10.45 35.22
N LEU A 7 40.47 10.55 35.03
CA LEU A 7 39.80 11.86 34.94
C LEU A 7 39.13 12.12 36.29
N SER A 8 39.78 13.02 37.06
CA SER A 8 39.19 13.64 38.25
C SER A 8 38.00 14.49 37.83
N SER A 9 36.82 14.11 38.17
CA SER A 9 35.64 14.96 38.08
C SER A 9 34.73 14.77 39.28
N ASN A 10 34.25 15.86 39.81
CA ASN A 10 33.42 16.09 40.99
C ASN A 10 32.36 14.98 41.23
N MET A 11 32.22 14.58 42.50
CA MET A 11 31.25 13.60 42.98
C MET A 11 29.79 14.02 42.87
N ASN A 12 29.44 15.14 42.27
CA ASN A 12 28.10 15.71 42.15
C ASN A 12 27.60 15.88 40.70
N ASP A 13 28.19 15.16 39.74
CA ASP A 13 27.75 15.25 38.35
C ASP A 13 26.52 14.33 38.16
N PRO A 14 25.38 14.84 37.64
CA PRO A 14 24.15 14.08 37.48
C PRO A 14 24.18 12.99 36.37
N GLU A 15 25.27 12.96 35.58
CA GLU A 15 25.38 11.97 34.50
C GLU A 15 25.60 10.54 35.03
N ALA A 16 24.92 9.58 34.46
CA ALA A 16 25.07 8.18 34.76
C ALA A 16 26.46 7.65 34.41
N ARG A 17 27.21 7.15 35.39
CA ARG A 17 28.56 6.61 35.22
C ARG A 17 28.75 5.25 35.85
N LEU A 18 29.64 4.47 35.27
CA LEU A 18 30.07 3.17 35.77
C LEU A 18 31.58 3.22 36.05
N ARG A 19 31.99 2.88 37.28
CA ARG A 19 33.40 2.72 37.62
C ARG A 19 33.66 1.28 37.97
N ILE A 20 34.65 0.66 37.34
CA ILE A 20 35.00 -0.72 37.54
C ILE A 20 36.20 -0.75 38.52
N GLY A 21 36.01 -1.34 39.71
CA GLY A 21 37.06 -1.70 40.64
C GLY A 21 37.53 -3.14 40.40
N ALA A 22 38.40 -3.66 41.24
CA ALA A 22 38.90 -5.04 41.11
C ALA A 22 37.77 -6.10 41.33
N ASP A 23 36.93 -5.92 42.37
CA ASP A 23 35.84 -6.86 42.72
C ASP A 23 34.50 -6.12 42.90
N SER A 24 34.45 -4.80 42.66
CA SER A 24 33.24 -3.99 42.84
C SER A 24 33.01 -3.05 41.67
N ILE A 25 31.75 -2.91 41.29
CA ILE A 25 31.29 -2.03 40.23
C ILE A 25 30.42 -0.93 40.86
N PHE A 26 30.88 0.30 40.77
CA PHE A 26 30.19 1.44 41.35
C PHE A 26 29.22 2.05 40.31
N CYS A 27 27.93 2.00 40.61
CA CYS A 27 26.88 2.63 39.81
C CYS A 27 26.60 4.03 40.39
N THR A 28 26.87 5.07 39.62
CA THR A 28 26.74 6.47 40.08
C THR A 28 25.84 7.28 39.13
N GLY A 29 25.25 8.36 39.65
CA GLY A 29 24.43 9.29 38.88
C GLY A 29 22.98 8.86 38.68
N SER A 30 22.32 9.41 37.64
CA SER A 30 20.91 9.13 37.32
C SER A 30 20.76 8.05 36.25
N TRP A 31 20.06 6.96 36.56
CA TRP A 31 19.81 5.88 35.64
C TRP A 31 18.34 5.95 35.20
N THR A 32 18.05 6.89 34.30
CA THR A 32 16.70 7.18 33.84
C THR A 32 16.61 7.06 32.31
N THR A 33 15.38 7.14 31.78
CA THR A 33 15.10 7.03 30.35
C THR A 33 15.90 8.02 29.49
N SER A 34 16.25 9.20 30.04
CA SER A 34 17.09 10.20 29.35
C SER A 34 18.50 9.70 29.07
N ASP A 35 19.08 8.89 29.98
CA ASP A 35 20.47 8.45 29.93
C ASP A 35 20.63 7.02 29.42
N ILE A 36 19.52 6.35 29.09
CA ILE A 36 19.49 4.90 28.82
C ILE A 36 20.33 4.49 27.60
N ALA A 37 20.36 5.34 26.56
CA ALA A 37 21.13 5.07 25.34
C ALA A 37 22.65 5.10 25.59
N SER A 38 23.11 6.06 26.37
CA SER A 38 24.51 6.19 26.77
C SER A 38 24.92 5.07 27.74
N LEU A 39 24.04 4.71 28.68
CA LEU A 39 24.23 3.59 29.61
C LEU A 39 24.28 2.24 28.91
N GLU A 40 23.37 1.96 27.98
CA GLU A 40 23.39 0.70 27.23
C GLU A 40 24.68 0.56 26.41
N HIS A 41 25.14 1.64 25.79
CA HIS A 41 26.38 1.67 25.03
C HIS A 41 27.60 1.42 25.95
N LEU A 42 27.66 2.06 27.12
CA LEU A 42 28.69 1.84 28.13
C LEU A 42 28.71 0.39 28.63
N LEU A 43 27.56 -0.16 28.99
CA LEU A 43 27.43 -1.54 29.47
C LEU A 43 27.82 -2.58 28.41
N ARG A 44 27.56 -2.32 27.13
CA ARG A 44 27.99 -3.20 26.02
C ARG A 44 29.49 -3.14 25.73
N GLN A 45 30.13 -1.99 25.92
CA GLN A 45 31.56 -1.81 25.68
C GLN A 45 32.44 -2.23 26.88
N THR A 46 31.82 -2.34 28.05
CA THR A 46 32.53 -2.69 29.28
C THR A 46 33.06 -4.13 29.24
N ARG A 47 34.36 -4.27 29.39
CA ARG A 47 35.01 -5.59 29.63
C ARG A 47 34.86 -5.94 31.11
N TRP A 48 33.98 -6.89 31.38
CA TRP A 48 33.71 -7.32 32.74
C TRP A 48 34.83 -8.14 33.29
N PRO A 49 35.35 -7.87 34.54
CA PRO A 49 36.36 -8.69 35.19
C PRO A 49 35.95 -10.14 35.33
N ALA A 50 36.88 -11.05 35.40
CA ALA A 50 36.60 -12.47 35.63
C ALA A 50 36.43 -12.72 37.16
N GLY A 51 35.31 -13.32 37.56
CA GLY A 51 35.00 -13.67 38.95
C GLY A 51 33.70 -13.09 39.48
N ASP A 52 33.50 -13.30 40.80
CA ASP A 52 32.32 -12.79 41.50
C ASP A 52 32.40 -11.26 41.66
N MET A 53 31.29 -10.57 41.53
CA MET A 53 31.26 -9.11 41.50
C MET A 53 30.14 -8.55 42.37
N THR A 54 30.41 -7.41 42.99
CA THR A 54 29.41 -6.63 43.73
C THR A 54 29.10 -5.32 43.01
N PHE A 55 27.85 -5.11 42.67
CA PHE A 55 27.36 -3.82 42.15
C PHE A 55 26.99 -2.94 43.34
N ASP A 56 27.79 -1.94 43.59
CA ASP A 56 27.52 -0.92 44.60
C ASP A 56 26.69 0.23 43.99
N CYS A 57 25.44 0.29 44.41
CA CYS A 57 24.45 1.23 43.94
C CYS A 57 24.20 2.39 44.96
N SER A 58 25.09 2.55 45.95
CA SER A 58 24.97 3.58 47.01
C SER A 58 24.96 4.99 46.49
N ALA A 59 25.69 5.25 45.40
CA ALA A 59 25.83 6.56 44.77
C ALA A 59 24.81 6.81 43.63
N LEU A 60 23.78 5.99 43.51
CA LEU A 60 22.66 6.24 42.58
C LEU A 60 21.78 7.38 43.12
N THR A 61 21.60 8.43 42.31
CA THR A 61 20.77 9.59 42.63
C THR A 61 19.32 9.40 42.21
N ALA A 62 19.08 8.81 41.03
CA ALA A 62 17.76 8.50 40.51
C ALA A 62 17.78 7.17 39.74
N LEU A 63 16.67 6.42 39.83
CA LEU A 63 16.44 5.17 39.12
C LEU A 63 15.00 5.11 38.67
N ASP A 64 14.74 4.92 37.37
CA ASP A 64 13.40 4.68 36.83
C ASP A 64 13.24 3.21 36.37
N THR A 65 12.06 2.87 35.82
CA THR A 65 11.76 1.52 35.34
C THR A 65 12.70 1.05 34.22
N SER A 66 13.17 1.98 33.39
CA SER A 66 14.06 1.70 32.27
C SER A 66 15.47 1.41 32.74
N GLY A 67 15.99 2.23 33.69
CA GLY A 67 17.29 2.01 34.36
C GLY A 67 17.29 0.73 35.18
N ALA A 68 16.21 0.45 35.93
CA ALA A 68 16.04 -0.77 36.70
C ALA A 68 16.03 -2.03 35.79
N TYR A 69 15.34 -1.96 34.67
CA TYR A 69 15.34 -3.03 33.66
C TYR A 69 16.74 -3.28 33.09
N LEU A 70 17.48 -2.22 32.75
CA LEU A 70 18.82 -2.33 32.19
C LEU A 70 19.78 -2.94 33.19
N LEU A 71 19.70 -2.54 34.47
CA LEU A 71 20.49 -3.12 35.58
C LEU A 71 20.19 -4.60 35.74
N LEU A 72 18.90 -5.01 35.83
CA LEU A 72 18.51 -6.40 35.95
C LEU A 72 18.88 -7.25 34.73
N LYS A 73 18.76 -6.68 33.51
CA LYS A 73 19.21 -7.33 32.27
C LYS A 73 20.71 -7.61 32.30
N THR A 74 21.51 -6.65 32.73
CA THR A 74 22.97 -6.78 32.85
C THR A 74 23.34 -7.84 33.90
N VAL A 75 22.76 -7.79 35.09
CA VAL A 75 22.96 -8.77 36.15
C VAL A 75 22.58 -10.18 35.66
N ARG A 76 21.47 -10.33 34.92
CA ARG A 76 21.03 -11.61 34.38
C ARG A 76 22.02 -12.17 33.34
N ILE A 77 22.52 -11.34 32.41
CA ILE A 77 23.50 -11.74 31.42
C ILE A 77 24.78 -12.21 32.08
N LEU A 78 25.26 -11.51 33.09
CA LEU A 78 26.47 -11.88 33.82
C LEU A 78 26.28 -13.15 34.66
N LYS A 79 25.12 -13.34 35.29
CA LYS A 79 24.78 -14.60 36.01
C LYS A 79 24.70 -15.80 35.06
N GLN A 80 24.32 -15.63 33.82
CA GLN A 80 24.35 -16.73 32.82
C GLN A 80 25.75 -17.16 32.42
N GLN A 81 26.79 -16.41 32.81
CA GLN A 81 28.22 -16.71 32.60
C GLN A 81 28.86 -17.37 33.83
N ASP A 82 28.04 -18.03 34.70
CA ASP A 82 28.46 -18.67 35.95
C ASP A 82 29.17 -17.76 36.97
N ARG A 83 28.73 -16.47 37.05
CA ARG A 83 29.28 -15.50 38.01
C ARG A 83 28.27 -15.22 39.10
N GLN A 84 28.74 -15.12 40.36
CA GLN A 84 27.91 -14.66 41.47
C GLN A 84 27.92 -13.12 41.51
N ILE A 85 26.72 -12.54 41.43
CA ILE A 85 26.56 -11.09 41.43
C ILE A 85 25.65 -10.69 42.57
N THR A 86 26.16 -9.84 43.45
CA THR A 86 25.45 -9.23 44.55
C THR A 86 25.20 -7.74 44.27
N LEU A 87 23.99 -7.26 44.60
CA LEU A 87 23.65 -5.84 44.58
C LEU A 87 23.72 -5.30 46.01
N SER A 88 24.50 -4.25 46.21
CA SER A 88 24.66 -3.60 47.51
C SER A 88 24.38 -2.11 47.45
N GLY A 89 24.06 -1.48 48.59
CA GLY A 89 23.89 -0.04 48.68
C GLY A 89 22.62 0.56 48.07
N LEU A 90 21.63 -0.26 47.69
CA LEU A 90 20.36 0.24 47.11
C LEU A 90 19.46 0.91 48.16
N LYS A 91 18.92 2.06 47.81
CA LYS A 91 17.87 2.71 48.64
C LYS A 91 16.60 1.83 48.65
N PRO A 92 15.80 1.87 49.71
CA PRO A 92 14.56 1.06 49.81
C PRO A 92 13.60 1.26 48.63
N GLU A 93 13.47 2.50 48.14
CA GLU A 93 12.64 2.88 47.00
C GLU A 93 13.11 2.16 45.69
N PHE A 94 14.42 2.10 45.46
CA PHE A 94 14.99 1.46 44.27
C PHE A 94 14.91 -0.08 44.36
N THR A 95 14.98 -0.63 45.60
CA THR A 95 14.79 -2.06 45.83
C THR A 95 13.37 -2.48 45.50
N ALA A 96 12.35 -1.71 45.91
CA ALA A 96 10.96 -1.97 45.60
C ALA A 96 10.71 -1.91 44.08
N LEU A 97 11.32 -0.92 43.37
CA LEU A 97 11.23 -0.79 41.94
C LEU A 97 11.87 -1.99 41.21
N LEU A 98 13.06 -2.43 41.63
CA LEU A 98 13.73 -3.59 41.05
C LEU A 98 12.90 -4.88 41.23
N GLN A 99 12.29 -5.10 42.41
CA GLN A 99 11.41 -6.24 42.63
C GLN A 99 10.20 -6.23 41.70
N LEU A 100 9.60 -5.06 41.50
CA LEU A 100 8.44 -4.88 40.62
C LEU A 100 8.80 -5.18 39.14
N VAL A 101 9.95 -4.69 38.69
CA VAL A 101 10.46 -4.95 37.32
C VAL A 101 10.88 -6.42 37.16
N GLU A 102 11.48 -7.03 38.19
CA GLU A 102 11.83 -8.47 38.18
C GLU A 102 10.60 -9.36 38.08
N PHE A 103 9.55 -9.04 38.89
CA PHE A 103 8.27 -9.75 38.84
C PHE A 103 7.61 -9.63 37.46
N SER A 104 7.59 -8.43 36.88
CA SER A 104 7.04 -8.18 35.55
C SER A 104 7.82 -8.96 34.47
N THR A 105 9.15 -8.98 34.57
CA THR A 105 9.99 -9.67 33.58
C THR A 105 9.96 -11.20 33.73
N LYS A 106 9.76 -11.74 34.95
CA LYS A 106 9.55 -13.19 35.17
C LYS A 106 8.20 -13.65 34.60
N ASN A 107 7.14 -12.87 34.77
CA ASN A 107 5.83 -13.18 34.22
C ASN A 107 5.71 -12.93 32.70
N SER A 108 6.52 -12.03 32.15
CA SER A 108 6.68 -11.81 30.69
C SER A 108 7.64 -12.82 30.05
N ALA A 109 8.44 -13.55 30.83
CA ALA A 109 9.37 -14.53 30.32
C ALA A 109 8.63 -15.79 29.88
N GLN A 110 8.62 -15.98 28.57
CA GLN A 110 8.30 -17.24 27.93
C GLN A 110 6.83 -17.68 27.96
N GLN A 111 5.99 -16.97 27.23
CA GLN A 111 5.10 -17.79 26.41
C GLN A 111 6.01 -18.68 25.54
N PRO A 112 5.95 -20.02 25.70
CA PRO A 112 6.72 -20.93 24.86
C PRO A 112 6.38 -20.54 23.42
N LYS A 113 7.38 -20.25 22.57
CA LYS A 113 7.19 -20.21 21.13
C LYS A 113 6.76 -21.63 20.75
N ILE A 114 5.47 -21.89 20.87
CA ILE A 114 4.86 -23.08 20.27
C ILE A 114 5.29 -22.98 18.81
N LYS A 115 6.13 -23.92 18.38
CA LYS A 115 6.43 -24.06 16.95
C LYS A 115 5.08 -24.25 16.31
N ASP A 116 4.56 -23.20 15.68
CA ASP A 116 3.26 -23.25 15.01
C ASP A 116 3.30 -24.45 14.07
N SER A 117 2.48 -25.45 14.36
CA SER A 117 2.29 -26.59 13.46
C SER A 117 1.90 -26.05 12.10
N LEU A 118 2.28 -26.76 11.02
CA LEU A 118 1.88 -26.40 9.64
C LEU A 118 0.36 -26.14 9.54
N LEU A 119 -0.46 -26.90 10.29
CA LEU A 119 -1.90 -26.70 10.36
C LEU A 119 -2.30 -25.37 11.03
N ILE A 120 -1.61 -24.97 12.09
CA ILE A 120 -1.86 -23.68 12.76
C ILE A 120 -1.47 -22.52 11.84
N ASN A 121 -0.34 -22.62 11.15
CA ASN A 121 0.08 -21.61 10.18
C ASN A 121 -0.87 -21.53 8.99
N LEU A 122 -1.34 -22.67 8.49
CA LEU A 122 -2.35 -22.73 7.44
C LEU A 122 -3.68 -22.12 7.92
N GLY A 123 -4.10 -22.43 9.14
CA GLY A 123 -5.29 -21.85 9.77
C GLY A 123 -5.19 -20.32 9.92
N LYS A 124 -4.08 -19.81 10.45
CA LYS A 124 -3.83 -18.35 10.58
C LYS A 124 -3.81 -17.66 9.22
N PHE A 125 -3.19 -18.30 8.21
CA PHE A 125 -3.18 -17.78 6.85
C PHE A 125 -4.59 -17.74 6.24
N SER A 126 -5.36 -18.83 6.37
CA SER A 126 -6.72 -18.93 5.83
C SER A 126 -7.68 -17.95 6.52
N THR A 127 -7.63 -17.88 7.85
CA THR A 127 -8.51 -16.93 8.60
C THR A 127 -8.16 -15.48 8.29
N GLY A 128 -6.86 -15.14 8.16
CA GLY A 128 -6.43 -13.80 7.75
C GLY A 128 -6.91 -13.44 6.34
N LYS A 129 -6.83 -14.36 5.38
CA LYS A 129 -7.34 -14.17 4.02
C LYS A 129 -8.86 -14.06 3.98
N PHE A 130 -9.56 -14.89 4.76
CA PHE A 130 -11.02 -14.84 4.84
C PHE A 130 -11.51 -13.53 5.47
N HIS A 131 -10.84 -13.05 6.51
CA HIS A 131 -11.15 -11.75 7.13
C HIS A 131 -10.94 -10.58 6.15
N ASN A 132 -9.85 -10.59 5.37
CA ASN A 132 -9.62 -9.59 4.34
C ASN A 132 -10.70 -9.64 3.24
N LEU A 133 -11.10 -10.85 2.80
CA LEU A 133 -12.15 -11.00 1.80
C LEU A 133 -13.50 -10.50 2.31
N SER A 134 -13.86 -10.83 3.55
CA SER A 134 -15.09 -10.32 4.17
C SER A 134 -15.08 -8.79 4.32
N GLY A 135 -13.91 -8.19 4.61
CA GLY A 135 -13.74 -6.74 4.63
C GLY A 135 -13.98 -6.08 3.27
N ILE A 136 -13.46 -6.68 2.20
CA ILE A 136 -13.70 -6.20 0.82
C ILE A 136 -15.19 -6.30 0.47
N LEU A 137 -15.82 -7.44 0.73
CA LEU A 137 -17.25 -7.64 0.44
C LEU A 137 -18.13 -6.67 1.23
N ALA A 138 -17.83 -6.45 2.50
CA ALA A 138 -18.54 -5.47 3.33
C ALA A 138 -18.37 -4.05 2.77
N PHE A 139 -17.15 -3.67 2.33
CA PHE A 139 -16.90 -2.37 1.72
C PHE A 139 -17.67 -2.18 0.41
N ILE A 140 -17.68 -3.20 -0.46
CA ILE A 140 -18.46 -3.19 -1.70
C ILE A 140 -19.95 -3.06 -1.38
N GLY A 141 -20.45 -3.84 -0.41
CA GLY A 141 -21.86 -3.77 0.00
C GLY A 141 -22.25 -2.40 0.55
N MET A 142 -21.43 -1.81 1.43
CA MET A 142 -21.67 -0.46 1.93
C MET A 142 -21.67 0.57 0.81
N THR A 143 -20.72 0.48 -0.12
CA THR A 143 -20.64 1.42 -1.25
C THR A 143 -21.85 1.27 -2.18
N ALA A 144 -22.27 0.03 -2.46
CA ALA A 144 -23.46 -0.23 -3.27
C ALA A 144 -24.74 0.30 -2.62
N LEU A 145 -24.91 0.08 -1.30
CA LEU A 145 -26.05 0.63 -0.55
C LEU A 145 -26.03 2.17 -0.54
N SER A 146 -24.88 2.80 -0.35
CA SER A 146 -24.73 4.24 -0.41
C SER A 146 -25.02 4.78 -1.81
N LEU A 147 -24.61 4.06 -2.87
CA LEU A 147 -24.91 4.42 -4.25
C LEU A 147 -26.43 4.34 -4.54
N LEU A 148 -27.08 3.25 -4.12
CA LEU A 148 -28.54 3.09 -4.27
C LEU A 148 -29.29 4.17 -3.50
N HIS A 149 -28.86 4.49 -2.27
CA HIS A 149 -29.46 5.58 -1.47
C HIS A 149 -29.30 6.93 -2.16
N SER A 150 -28.12 7.21 -2.70
CA SER A 150 -27.85 8.47 -3.44
C SER A 150 -28.66 8.58 -4.74
N LEU A 151 -28.87 7.46 -5.45
CA LEU A 151 -29.74 7.43 -6.63
C LEU A 151 -31.22 7.65 -6.28
N ALA A 152 -31.66 7.12 -5.13
CA ALA A 152 -33.03 7.35 -4.64
C ALA A 152 -33.25 8.79 -4.14
N HIS A 153 -32.19 9.47 -3.69
CA HIS A 153 -32.24 10.83 -3.15
C HIS A 153 -31.23 11.76 -3.84
N PRO A 154 -31.45 12.15 -5.11
CA PRO A 154 -30.47 12.90 -5.91
C PRO A 154 -30.11 14.27 -5.33
N GLN A 155 -30.91 14.79 -4.41
CA GLN A 155 -30.65 16.05 -3.69
C GLN A 155 -29.40 15.99 -2.79
N HIS A 156 -28.96 14.78 -2.40
CA HIS A 156 -27.76 14.57 -1.59
C HIS A 156 -26.47 14.38 -2.43
N ILE A 157 -26.62 14.26 -3.76
CA ILE A 157 -25.48 14.11 -4.66
C ILE A 157 -24.69 15.42 -4.73
N ARG A 158 -23.43 15.36 -4.34
CA ARG A 158 -22.51 16.50 -4.38
C ARG A 158 -21.82 16.58 -5.76
N PHE A 159 -22.39 17.35 -6.67
CA PHE A 159 -21.88 17.46 -8.04
C PHE A 159 -20.46 18.05 -8.15
N ARG A 160 -20.08 18.99 -7.28
CA ARG A 160 -18.76 19.63 -7.34
C ARG A 160 -17.59 18.61 -7.18
N PRO A 161 -17.59 17.71 -6.19
CA PRO A 161 -16.58 16.67 -6.09
C PRO A 161 -16.57 15.70 -7.27
N ILE A 162 -17.75 15.39 -7.85
CA ILE A 162 -17.83 14.52 -9.04
C ILE A 162 -17.17 15.19 -10.22
N LEU A 163 -17.48 16.46 -10.50
CA LEU A 163 -16.87 17.22 -11.60
C LEU A 163 -15.35 17.36 -11.43
N HIS A 164 -14.89 17.65 -10.21
CA HIS A 164 -13.45 17.72 -9.93
C HIS A 164 -12.74 16.39 -10.20
N ASN A 165 -13.32 15.27 -9.74
CA ASN A 165 -12.77 13.93 -10.01
C ASN A 165 -12.88 13.56 -11.50
N LEU A 166 -13.94 13.98 -12.19
CA LEU A 166 -14.11 13.79 -13.64
C LEU A 166 -13.02 14.53 -14.42
N GLN A 167 -12.71 15.76 -14.04
CA GLN A 167 -11.62 16.53 -14.62
C GLN A 167 -10.28 15.84 -14.38
N SER A 168 -9.96 15.52 -13.12
CA SER A 168 -8.68 14.92 -12.76
C SER A 168 -8.50 13.50 -13.32
N ALA A 169 -9.52 12.64 -13.26
CA ALA A 169 -9.40 11.25 -13.72
C ALA A 169 -9.66 11.10 -15.24
N GLY A 170 -10.47 11.98 -15.83
CA GLY A 170 -10.82 11.96 -17.25
C GLY A 170 -9.94 12.89 -18.07
N PHE A 171 -10.20 14.20 -17.98
CA PHE A 171 -9.58 15.19 -18.87
C PHE A 171 -8.04 15.17 -18.82
N ASP A 172 -7.46 15.16 -17.63
CA ASP A 172 -6.01 15.13 -17.45
C ASP A 172 -5.38 13.80 -17.91
N ALA A 173 -6.17 12.75 -18.16
CA ALA A 173 -5.68 11.49 -18.70
C ALA A 173 -5.66 11.45 -20.24
N LEU A 174 -6.38 12.35 -20.91
CA LEU A 174 -6.51 12.37 -22.38
C LEU A 174 -5.15 12.31 -23.10
N PRO A 175 -4.14 13.13 -22.76
CA PRO A 175 -2.90 13.13 -23.53
C PRO A 175 -2.16 11.77 -23.50
N ILE A 176 -2.12 11.14 -22.32
CA ILE A 176 -1.43 9.86 -22.17
C ILE A 176 -2.21 8.70 -22.80
N VAL A 177 -3.55 8.68 -22.61
CA VAL A 177 -4.42 7.68 -23.24
C VAL A 177 -4.35 7.80 -24.76
N GLY A 178 -4.48 9.02 -25.29
CA GLY A 178 -4.44 9.27 -26.72
C GLY A 178 -3.11 8.85 -27.36
N LEU A 179 -2.00 9.25 -26.76
CA LEU A 179 -0.67 8.89 -27.28
C LEU A 179 -0.45 7.36 -27.26
N LEU A 180 -0.75 6.71 -26.14
CA LEU A 180 -0.53 5.26 -26.03
C LEU A 180 -1.46 4.47 -26.96
N SER A 181 -2.73 4.86 -27.08
CA SER A 181 -3.66 4.21 -28.00
C SER A 181 -3.26 4.42 -29.46
N PHE A 182 -2.82 5.63 -29.82
CA PHE A 182 -2.30 5.91 -31.16
C PHE A 182 -1.11 5.01 -31.50
N LEU A 183 -0.12 4.92 -30.61
CA LEU A 183 1.04 4.06 -30.80
C LEU A 183 0.66 2.58 -30.87
N MET A 184 -0.31 2.14 -30.05
CA MET A 184 -0.79 0.77 -30.09
C MET A 184 -1.44 0.43 -31.43
N GLY A 185 -2.34 1.30 -31.94
CA GLY A 185 -2.94 1.13 -33.27
C GLY A 185 -1.91 1.08 -34.37
N LEU A 186 -0.89 1.94 -34.31
CA LEU A 186 0.24 1.96 -35.25
C LEU A 186 1.03 0.64 -35.21
N VAL A 187 1.33 0.12 -34.00
CA VAL A 187 2.09 -1.14 -33.83
C VAL A 187 1.30 -2.34 -34.35
N ILE A 188 -0.01 -2.41 -34.05
CA ILE A 188 -0.87 -3.52 -34.51
C ILE A 188 -0.97 -3.52 -36.03
N ALA A 189 -1.19 -2.35 -36.62
CA ALA A 189 -1.22 -2.22 -38.05
C ALA A 189 0.15 -2.59 -38.71
N TYR A 190 1.26 -2.20 -38.10
CA TYR A 190 2.60 -2.53 -38.59
C TYR A 190 2.84 -4.06 -38.55
N GLN A 191 2.52 -4.72 -37.43
CA GLN A 191 2.69 -6.17 -37.30
C GLN A 191 1.75 -6.96 -38.21
N GLY A 192 0.51 -6.51 -38.34
CA GLY A 192 -0.49 -7.11 -39.23
C GLY A 192 -0.17 -6.92 -40.70
N ALA A 193 0.46 -5.80 -41.09
CA ALA A 193 0.77 -5.44 -42.46
C ALA A 193 1.62 -6.51 -43.16
N ASP A 194 2.69 -6.97 -42.51
CA ASP A 194 3.62 -7.95 -43.14
C ASP A 194 2.93 -9.30 -43.40
N GLN A 195 1.95 -9.67 -42.57
CA GLN A 195 1.17 -10.90 -42.78
C GLN A 195 0.13 -10.74 -43.88
N LEU A 196 -0.65 -9.66 -43.86
CA LEU A 196 -1.70 -9.42 -44.86
C LEU A 196 -1.14 -9.18 -46.24
N GLN A 197 0.02 -8.54 -46.36
CA GLN A 197 0.71 -8.31 -47.64
C GLN A 197 1.12 -9.62 -48.30
N ARG A 198 1.54 -10.64 -47.56
CA ARG A 198 1.92 -11.97 -48.13
C ARG A 198 0.74 -12.69 -48.79
N PHE A 199 -0.50 -12.40 -48.31
CA PHE A 199 -1.73 -13.01 -48.82
C PHE A 199 -2.47 -12.09 -49.82
N GLY A 200 -1.94 -10.90 -50.12
CA GLY A 200 -2.62 -9.92 -50.99
C GLY A 200 -3.93 -9.37 -50.35
N ALA A 201 -4.06 -9.45 -49.04
CA ALA A 201 -5.28 -9.14 -48.28
C ALA A 201 -5.18 -7.79 -47.54
N ASN A 202 -4.52 -6.79 -48.15
CA ASN A 202 -4.11 -5.53 -47.53
C ASN A 202 -5.28 -4.75 -46.88
N ILE A 203 -6.45 -4.77 -47.50
CA ILE A 203 -7.63 -4.01 -47.00
C ILE A 203 -8.15 -4.54 -45.64
N PHE A 204 -7.92 -5.82 -45.34
CA PHE A 204 -8.35 -6.41 -44.08
C PHE A 204 -7.58 -5.93 -42.85
N ILE A 205 -6.56 -5.05 -43.05
CA ILE A 205 -5.90 -4.36 -41.95
C ILE A 205 -6.90 -3.46 -41.18
N ALA A 206 -7.89 -2.89 -41.86
CA ALA A 206 -8.95 -2.12 -41.23
C ALA A 206 -9.81 -3.00 -40.28
N ASP A 207 -10.14 -4.22 -40.69
CA ASP A 207 -10.88 -5.18 -39.86
C ASP A 207 -10.05 -5.58 -38.63
N LEU A 208 -8.78 -5.91 -38.82
CA LEU A 208 -7.88 -6.34 -37.74
C LEU A 208 -7.68 -5.22 -36.71
N VAL A 209 -7.34 -4.01 -37.14
CA VAL A 209 -7.14 -2.89 -36.25
C VAL A 209 -8.46 -2.45 -35.62
N GLY A 210 -9.51 -2.34 -36.42
CA GLY A 210 -10.83 -1.90 -35.97
C GLY A 210 -11.40 -2.77 -34.88
N LEU A 211 -11.53 -4.07 -35.12
CA LEU A 211 -12.08 -5.00 -34.15
C LEU A 211 -11.19 -5.15 -32.91
N SER A 212 -9.86 -5.25 -33.10
CA SER A 212 -8.94 -5.40 -31.98
C SER A 212 -8.94 -4.18 -31.06
N MET A 213 -8.90 -2.96 -31.63
CA MET A 213 -8.92 -1.73 -30.84
C MET A 213 -10.26 -1.56 -30.13
N VAL A 214 -11.35 -1.51 -30.88
CA VAL A 214 -12.66 -1.13 -30.36
C VAL A 214 -13.21 -2.14 -29.34
N ARG A 215 -13.01 -3.42 -29.58
CA ARG A 215 -13.61 -4.48 -28.75
C ARG A 215 -12.78 -4.82 -27.52
N GLU A 216 -11.44 -4.80 -27.60
CA GLU A 216 -10.56 -5.33 -26.56
C GLU A 216 -9.52 -4.31 -26.09
N LEU A 217 -8.70 -3.77 -26.98
CA LEU A 217 -7.47 -3.08 -26.59
C LEU A 217 -7.72 -1.69 -26.02
N SER A 218 -8.60 -0.89 -26.60
CA SER A 218 -8.86 0.46 -26.09
C SER A 218 -9.49 0.45 -24.70
N PRO A 219 -10.55 -0.37 -24.42
CA PRO A 219 -11.10 -0.46 -23.07
C PRO A 219 -10.08 -0.95 -22.04
N LEU A 220 -9.30 -1.99 -22.38
CA LEU A 220 -8.32 -2.58 -21.48
C LEU A 220 -7.15 -1.64 -21.20
N MET A 221 -6.56 -1.04 -22.26
CA MET A 221 -5.43 -0.10 -22.11
C MET A 221 -5.84 1.14 -21.32
N THR A 222 -7.01 1.70 -21.63
CA THR A 222 -7.54 2.85 -20.89
C THR A 222 -7.71 2.50 -19.40
N ALA A 223 -8.28 1.33 -19.09
CA ALA A 223 -8.45 0.88 -17.73
C ALA A 223 -7.11 0.69 -16.99
N ILE A 224 -6.09 0.10 -17.64
CA ILE A 224 -4.76 -0.07 -17.06
C ILE A 224 -4.10 1.28 -16.75
N ILE A 225 -4.17 2.24 -17.68
CA ILE A 225 -3.61 3.58 -17.49
C ILE A 225 -4.31 4.29 -16.31
N VAL A 226 -5.65 4.23 -16.27
CA VAL A 226 -6.46 4.85 -15.22
C VAL A 226 -6.25 4.16 -13.88
N ALA A 227 -6.08 2.83 -13.84
CA ALA A 227 -5.75 2.11 -12.61
C ALA A 227 -4.40 2.56 -12.02
N GLY A 228 -3.38 2.70 -12.90
CA GLY A 228 -2.06 3.17 -12.48
C GLY A 228 -2.05 4.61 -12.00
N ARG A 229 -2.76 5.51 -12.67
CA ARG A 229 -2.78 6.95 -12.38
C ARG A 229 -3.84 7.32 -11.33
N SER A 230 -5.11 7.11 -11.67
CA SER A 230 -6.22 7.59 -10.82
C SER A 230 -6.48 6.66 -9.65
N GLY A 231 -6.35 5.33 -9.82
CA GLY A 231 -6.47 4.35 -8.75
C GLY A 231 -5.44 4.56 -7.66
N SER A 232 -4.17 4.77 -8.03
CA SER A 232 -3.10 5.08 -7.07
C SER A 232 -3.31 6.42 -6.37
N ALA A 233 -3.75 7.46 -7.10
CA ALA A 233 -4.05 8.77 -6.54
C ALA A 233 -5.18 8.70 -5.49
N TYR A 234 -6.23 7.93 -5.74
CA TYR A 234 -7.32 7.71 -4.77
C TYR A 234 -6.82 7.02 -3.49
N THR A 235 -5.96 6.01 -3.64
CA THR A 235 -5.33 5.33 -2.52
C THR A 235 -4.46 6.28 -1.71
N ALA A 236 -3.63 7.08 -2.37
CA ALA A 236 -2.74 8.04 -1.72
C ALA A 236 -3.55 9.11 -0.98
N GLN A 237 -4.57 9.69 -1.60
CA GLN A 237 -5.41 10.73 -1.00
C GLN A 237 -6.12 10.22 0.26
N ILE A 238 -6.83 9.09 0.16
CA ILE A 238 -7.57 8.51 1.30
C ILE A 238 -6.59 8.05 2.38
N GLY A 239 -5.46 7.45 1.97
CA GLY A 239 -4.41 7.01 2.87
C GLY A 239 -3.78 8.15 3.66
N THR A 240 -3.51 9.29 3.02
CA THR A 240 -3.03 10.50 3.70
C THR A 240 -4.06 11.02 4.71
N MET A 241 -5.32 11.15 4.31
CA MET A 241 -6.40 11.56 5.22
C MET A 241 -6.57 10.61 6.41
N LYS A 242 -6.22 9.33 6.26
CA LYS A 242 -6.22 8.38 7.37
C LYS A 242 -5.04 8.57 8.31
N VAL A 243 -3.85 8.85 7.77
CA VAL A 243 -2.65 9.13 8.58
C VAL A 243 -2.80 10.43 9.36
N THR A 244 -3.46 11.45 8.79
CA THR A 244 -3.76 12.74 9.46
C THR A 244 -5.01 12.71 10.34
N GLU A 245 -5.63 11.52 10.54
CA GLU A 245 -6.85 11.31 11.35
C GLU A 245 -8.09 12.07 10.85
N GLU A 246 -8.05 12.64 9.64
CA GLU A 246 -9.19 13.36 9.05
C GLU A 246 -10.41 12.46 8.86
N ILE A 247 -10.20 11.17 8.53
CA ILE A 247 -11.29 10.20 8.36
C ILE A 247 -12.00 9.95 9.69
N ASP A 248 -11.27 9.89 10.80
CA ASP A 248 -11.85 9.69 12.13
C ASP A 248 -12.55 10.96 12.62
N ALA A 249 -12.02 12.14 12.27
CA ALA A 249 -12.72 13.40 12.48
C ALA A 249 -14.06 13.46 11.73
N LEU A 250 -14.11 13.01 10.45
CA LEU A 250 -15.38 12.93 9.71
C LEU A 250 -16.40 12.01 10.38
N ARG A 251 -15.95 10.86 10.90
CA ARG A 251 -16.83 9.92 11.61
C ARG A 251 -17.38 10.51 12.91
N THR A 252 -16.56 11.25 13.67
CA THR A 252 -16.98 11.87 14.95
C THR A 252 -18.06 12.94 14.77
N ILE A 253 -18.06 13.65 13.64
CA ILE A 253 -19.11 14.63 13.29
C ILE A 253 -20.29 14.00 12.52
N GLY A 254 -20.34 12.65 12.43
CA GLY A 254 -21.47 11.91 11.82
C GLY A 254 -21.48 11.88 10.29
N ILE A 255 -20.40 12.27 9.61
CA ILE A 255 -20.29 12.23 8.14
C ILE A 255 -19.74 10.87 7.72
N SER A 256 -20.44 10.18 6.82
CA SER A 256 -19.98 8.93 6.23
C SER A 256 -18.81 9.16 5.28
N PRO A 257 -17.59 8.61 5.57
CA PRO A 257 -16.46 8.72 4.65
C PRO A 257 -16.73 8.08 3.28
N THR A 258 -17.57 7.03 3.24
CA THR A 258 -17.94 6.36 1.97
C THR A 258 -18.74 7.30 1.07
N GLU A 259 -19.70 8.03 1.61
CA GLU A 259 -20.50 8.97 0.82
C GLU A 259 -19.70 10.20 0.36
N LEU A 260 -18.79 10.67 1.22
CA LEU A 260 -18.02 11.88 0.92
C LEU A 260 -16.84 11.61 -0.02
N LEU A 261 -16.13 10.50 0.17
CA LEU A 261 -14.85 10.23 -0.50
C LEU A 261 -14.97 9.18 -1.61
N VAL A 262 -15.76 8.11 -1.41
CA VAL A 262 -15.81 6.99 -2.37
C VAL A 262 -16.81 7.25 -3.49
N LEU A 263 -18.04 7.62 -3.17
CA LEU A 263 -19.09 7.79 -4.18
C LEU A 263 -18.75 8.80 -5.29
N PRO A 264 -18.22 10.00 -5.01
CA PRO A 264 -17.88 10.93 -6.06
C PRO A 264 -16.80 10.40 -7.01
N LYS A 265 -15.82 9.67 -6.49
CA LYS A 265 -14.74 9.05 -7.27
C LYS A 265 -15.27 7.92 -8.15
N LEU A 266 -16.14 7.07 -7.58
CA LEU A 266 -16.78 5.96 -8.28
C LEU A 266 -17.64 6.48 -9.45
N ILE A 267 -18.53 7.42 -9.20
CA ILE A 267 -19.43 7.99 -10.23
C ILE A 267 -18.61 8.69 -11.31
N ALA A 268 -17.62 9.51 -10.92
CA ALA A 268 -16.76 10.20 -11.87
C ALA A 268 -16.03 9.22 -12.79
N LEU A 269 -15.51 8.12 -12.25
CA LEU A 269 -14.77 7.16 -13.04
C LEU A 269 -15.67 6.31 -13.95
N ILE A 270 -16.89 5.95 -13.50
CA ILE A 270 -17.89 5.25 -14.31
C ILE A 270 -18.29 6.08 -15.54
N ILE A 271 -18.27 7.42 -15.43
CA ILE A 271 -18.55 8.31 -16.56
C ILE A 271 -17.28 8.55 -17.39
N ALA A 272 -16.13 8.77 -16.73
CA ALA A 272 -14.89 9.14 -17.41
C ALA A 272 -14.33 8.00 -18.28
N LEU A 273 -14.36 6.76 -17.80
CA LEU A 273 -13.68 5.66 -18.44
C LEU A 273 -14.30 5.28 -19.79
N PRO A 274 -15.62 5.20 -19.96
CA PRO A 274 -16.25 5.04 -21.28
C PRO A 274 -15.88 6.16 -22.26
N LEU A 275 -15.87 7.42 -21.82
CA LEU A 275 -15.50 8.55 -22.67
C LEU A 275 -14.02 8.48 -23.09
N LEU A 276 -13.14 8.12 -22.17
CA LEU A 276 -11.74 7.89 -22.47
C LEU A 276 -11.53 6.71 -23.42
N THR A 277 -12.36 5.67 -23.31
CA THR A 277 -12.31 4.51 -24.23
C THR A 277 -12.69 4.92 -25.65
N VAL A 278 -13.74 5.71 -25.83
CA VAL A 278 -14.10 6.25 -27.15
C VAL A 278 -12.97 7.11 -27.73
N PHE A 279 -12.36 7.93 -26.89
CA PHE A 279 -11.21 8.73 -27.32
C PHE A 279 -10.00 7.86 -27.68
N ALA A 280 -9.76 6.78 -26.95
CA ALA A 280 -8.73 5.79 -27.22
C ALA A 280 -8.99 5.05 -28.55
N ASP A 281 -10.24 4.70 -28.84
CA ASP A 281 -10.66 4.12 -30.11
C ASP A 281 -10.30 5.04 -31.27
N LEU A 282 -10.70 6.31 -31.17
CA LEU A 282 -10.42 7.29 -32.23
C LEU A 282 -8.93 7.47 -32.48
N THR A 283 -8.15 7.64 -31.44
CA THR A 283 -6.71 7.85 -31.56
C THR A 283 -5.98 6.58 -32.02
N GLY A 284 -6.40 5.39 -31.56
CA GLY A 284 -5.84 4.11 -31.98
C GLY A 284 -6.15 3.79 -33.46
N LEU A 285 -7.37 4.06 -33.90
CA LEU A 285 -7.75 3.91 -35.31
C LEU A 285 -6.96 4.87 -36.20
N LEU A 286 -6.74 6.13 -35.77
CA LEU A 286 -5.89 7.08 -36.48
C LEU A 286 -4.44 6.56 -36.63
N GLY A 287 -3.88 5.97 -35.56
CA GLY A 287 -2.55 5.36 -35.60
C GLY A 287 -2.50 4.19 -36.59
N GLY A 288 -3.49 3.30 -36.55
CA GLY A 288 -3.62 2.17 -37.47
C GLY A 288 -3.79 2.60 -38.94
N MET A 289 -4.63 3.59 -39.16
CA MET A 289 -4.90 4.15 -40.48
C MET A 289 -3.64 4.80 -41.11
N LEU A 290 -2.86 5.53 -40.31
CA LEU A 290 -1.60 6.12 -40.75
C LEU A 290 -0.60 5.03 -41.20
N MET A 291 -0.48 3.95 -40.44
CA MET A 291 0.40 2.84 -40.76
C MET A 291 -0.10 2.04 -41.97
N ALA A 292 -1.40 1.80 -42.09
CA ALA A 292 -1.99 1.13 -43.24
C ALA A 292 -1.72 1.88 -44.55
N SER A 293 -1.85 3.20 -44.49
CA SER A 293 -1.56 4.06 -45.65
C SER A 293 -0.09 4.04 -46.06
N SER A 294 0.85 4.01 -45.10
CA SER A 294 2.29 4.07 -45.38
C SER A 294 2.89 2.73 -45.80
N LYS A 295 2.33 1.59 -45.35
CA LYS A 295 2.91 0.24 -45.56
C LYS A 295 2.15 -0.59 -46.60
N LEU A 296 0.85 -0.41 -46.71
CA LEU A 296 -0.04 -1.28 -47.53
C LEU A 296 -0.69 -0.55 -48.68
N ASP A 297 -0.40 0.73 -48.89
CA ASP A 297 -1.03 1.59 -49.90
C ASP A 297 -2.57 1.68 -49.78
N VAL A 298 -3.12 1.43 -48.56
CA VAL A 298 -4.53 1.56 -48.27
C VAL A 298 -4.85 3.03 -47.97
N SER A 299 -5.63 3.67 -48.85
CA SER A 299 -6.00 5.08 -48.65
C SER A 299 -6.89 5.25 -47.43
N PHE A 300 -6.87 6.45 -46.82
CA PHE A 300 -7.71 6.78 -45.66
C PHE A 300 -9.19 6.54 -45.94
N ALA A 301 -9.66 6.88 -47.14
CA ALA A 301 -11.07 6.63 -47.53
C ALA A 301 -11.39 5.14 -47.53
N MET A 302 -10.55 4.31 -48.17
CA MET A 302 -10.71 2.87 -48.23
C MET A 302 -10.70 2.25 -46.81
N PHE A 303 -9.84 2.75 -45.92
CA PHE A 303 -9.77 2.27 -44.52
C PHE A 303 -11.06 2.59 -43.79
N ILE A 304 -11.59 3.82 -43.93
CA ILE A 304 -12.84 4.25 -43.24
C ILE A 304 -14.05 3.48 -43.78
N ASP A 305 -14.17 3.33 -45.11
CA ASP A 305 -15.26 2.55 -45.71
C ASP A 305 -15.25 1.12 -45.23
N ARG A 306 -14.07 0.47 -45.22
CA ARG A 306 -13.93 -0.90 -44.74
C ARG A 306 -14.18 -1.03 -43.24
N LEU A 307 -13.73 -0.03 -42.45
CA LEU A 307 -13.99 0.01 -41.00
C LEU A 307 -15.49 0.04 -40.70
N GLY A 308 -16.26 0.81 -41.48
CA GLY A 308 -17.73 0.90 -41.34
C GLY A 308 -18.42 -0.45 -41.57
N ASP A 309 -17.90 -1.28 -42.50
CA ASP A 309 -18.41 -2.63 -42.77
C ASP A 309 -17.96 -3.63 -41.69
N ALA A 310 -16.74 -3.48 -41.16
CA ALA A 310 -16.12 -4.43 -40.23
C ALA A 310 -16.58 -4.23 -38.76
N VAL A 311 -16.71 -2.99 -38.33
CA VAL A 311 -17.05 -2.66 -36.93
C VAL A 311 -18.55 -2.40 -36.79
N HIS A 312 -19.27 -3.44 -36.43
CA HIS A 312 -20.69 -3.30 -36.13
C HIS A 312 -20.91 -2.58 -34.79
N LEU A 313 -22.08 -1.94 -34.68
CA LEU A 313 -22.51 -1.25 -33.45
C LEU A 313 -22.44 -2.17 -32.20
N SER A 314 -22.72 -3.46 -32.36
CA SER A 314 -22.60 -4.45 -31.29
C SER A 314 -21.16 -4.55 -30.75
N SER A 315 -20.15 -4.58 -31.62
CA SER A 315 -18.74 -4.62 -31.23
C SER A 315 -18.30 -3.37 -30.48
N PHE A 316 -18.75 -2.20 -30.92
CA PHE A 316 -18.51 -0.94 -30.25
C PHE A 316 -19.18 -0.87 -28.88
N LEU A 317 -20.45 -1.29 -28.79
CA LEU A 317 -21.18 -1.30 -27.52
C LEU A 317 -20.62 -2.35 -26.53
N THR A 318 -20.10 -3.47 -27.00
CA THR A 318 -19.43 -4.45 -26.12
C THR A 318 -18.13 -3.89 -25.52
N GLY A 319 -17.33 -3.19 -26.31
CA GLY A 319 -16.10 -2.53 -25.81
C GLY A 319 -16.42 -1.46 -24.76
N ILE A 320 -17.30 -0.51 -25.07
CA ILE A 320 -17.70 0.56 -24.15
C ILE A 320 -18.44 0.01 -22.93
N GLY A 321 -19.24 -1.07 -23.08
CA GLY A 321 -20.00 -1.66 -22.00
C GLY A 321 -19.14 -2.32 -20.90
N LYS A 322 -17.91 -2.71 -21.20
CA LYS A 322 -16.93 -3.20 -20.21
C LYS A 322 -16.40 -2.04 -19.35
N ALA A 323 -16.27 -0.84 -19.91
CA ALA A 323 -15.60 0.30 -19.28
C ALA A 323 -16.23 0.73 -17.92
N PRO A 324 -17.55 0.82 -17.71
CA PRO A 324 -18.11 1.12 -16.39
C PRO A 324 -17.76 0.10 -15.32
N VAL A 325 -17.67 -1.17 -15.68
CA VAL A 325 -17.29 -2.23 -14.73
C VAL A 325 -15.81 -2.11 -14.35
N PHE A 326 -14.93 -1.87 -15.33
CA PHE A 326 -13.51 -1.60 -15.05
C PHE A 326 -13.34 -0.36 -14.17
N ALA A 327 -14.11 0.70 -14.43
CA ALA A 327 -14.14 1.91 -13.62
C ALA A 327 -14.52 1.60 -12.16
N ALA A 328 -15.56 0.81 -11.96
CA ALA A 328 -16.01 0.42 -10.63
C ALA A 328 -14.92 -0.39 -9.89
N ILE A 329 -14.30 -1.35 -10.56
CA ILE A 329 -13.19 -2.13 -10.00
C ILE A 329 -12.05 -1.20 -9.55
N ILE A 330 -11.60 -0.31 -10.42
CA ILE A 330 -10.48 0.61 -10.14
C ILE A 330 -10.80 1.54 -8.98
N ALA A 331 -11.99 2.15 -8.97
CA ALA A 331 -12.40 3.06 -7.91
C ALA A 331 -12.53 2.35 -6.56
N LEU A 332 -13.18 1.17 -6.54
CA LEU A 332 -13.38 0.40 -5.32
C LEU A 332 -12.06 -0.11 -4.73
N VAL A 333 -11.19 -0.69 -5.57
CA VAL A 333 -9.87 -1.16 -5.13
C VAL A 333 -9.02 0.01 -4.64
N GLY A 334 -8.97 1.13 -5.38
CA GLY A 334 -8.22 2.31 -4.99
C GLY A 334 -8.67 2.89 -3.65
N CYS A 335 -9.96 3.06 -3.47
CA CYS A 335 -10.53 3.57 -2.22
C CYS A 335 -10.33 2.57 -1.06
N TYR A 336 -10.59 1.28 -1.29
CA TYR A 336 -10.42 0.25 -0.26
C TYR A 336 -8.99 0.21 0.27
N GLN A 337 -7.99 0.21 -0.62
CA GLN A 337 -6.59 0.20 -0.21
C GLN A 337 -6.18 1.49 0.52
N GLY A 338 -6.78 2.63 0.18
CA GLY A 338 -6.61 3.87 0.93
C GLY A 338 -7.06 3.73 2.39
N PHE A 339 -8.21 3.08 2.63
CA PHE A 339 -8.68 2.78 3.99
C PHE A 339 -7.86 1.72 4.73
N GLN A 340 -7.04 0.93 4.05
CA GLN A 340 -6.14 -0.07 4.68
C GLN A 340 -4.79 0.52 5.11
N VAL A 341 -4.51 1.77 4.85
CA VAL A 341 -3.29 2.45 5.31
C VAL A 341 -3.23 2.46 6.83
N THR A 342 -2.06 2.20 7.40
CA THR A 342 -1.82 2.17 8.85
C THR A 342 -0.74 3.21 9.22
N GLY A 343 -1.12 4.26 9.90
CA GLY A 343 -0.33 5.18 10.73
C GLY A 343 0.98 5.79 10.19
N SER A 344 1.47 5.44 9.00
CA SER A 344 2.74 5.95 8.48
C SER A 344 2.72 6.27 6.98
N ALA A 345 3.54 7.24 6.55
CA ALA A 345 3.71 7.59 5.14
C ALA A 345 4.23 6.41 4.29
N ASP A 346 5.08 5.56 4.85
CA ASP A 346 5.56 4.34 4.18
C ASP A 346 4.41 3.37 3.86
N SER A 347 3.44 3.26 4.77
CA SER A 347 2.23 2.46 4.54
C SER A 347 1.39 3.00 3.38
N VAL A 348 1.34 4.33 3.16
CA VAL A 348 0.66 4.94 2.01
C VAL A 348 1.31 4.47 0.71
N GLY A 349 2.64 4.57 0.60
CA GLY A 349 3.39 4.12 -0.58
C GLY A 349 3.18 2.64 -0.89
N ARG A 350 3.19 1.78 0.14
CA ARG A 350 2.92 0.35 -0.03
C ARG A 350 1.50 0.08 -0.52
N GLN A 351 0.49 0.72 0.06
CA GLN A 351 -0.90 0.49 -0.33
C GLN A 351 -1.22 1.05 -1.72
N THR A 352 -0.57 2.13 -2.15
CA THR A 352 -0.70 2.62 -3.53
C THR A 352 -0.19 1.59 -4.54
N THR A 353 0.95 0.97 -4.28
CA THR A 353 1.48 -0.11 -5.14
C THR A 353 0.55 -1.33 -5.17
N VAL A 354 0.05 -1.76 -4.01
CA VAL A 354 -0.91 -2.88 -3.91
C VAL A 354 -2.19 -2.56 -4.68
N SER A 355 -2.70 -1.34 -4.58
CA SER A 355 -3.89 -0.87 -5.29
C SER A 355 -3.75 -0.99 -6.80
N VAL A 356 -2.63 -0.51 -7.37
CA VAL A 356 -2.36 -0.58 -8.81
C VAL A 356 -2.32 -2.03 -9.28
N VAL A 357 -1.54 -2.87 -8.60
CA VAL A 357 -1.39 -4.29 -8.97
C VAL A 357 -2.73 -5.03 -8.91
N GLN A 358 -3.49 -4.85 -7.83
CA GLN A 358 -4.80 -5.48 -7.66
C GLN A 358 -5.81 -4.94 -8.68
N GLY A 359 -5.84 -3.63 -8.91
CA GLY A 359 -6.73 -3.00 -9.87
C GLY A 359 -6.50 -3.55 -11.28
N ILE A 360 -5.25 -3.55 -11.75
CA ILE A 360 -4.88 -4.09 -13.07
C ILE A 360 -5.22 -5.57 -13.17
N PHE A 361 -4.87 -6.37 -12.16
CA PHE A 361 -5.18 -7.81 -12.14
C PHE A 361 -6.68 -8.08 -12.26
N LEU A 362 -7.50 -7.39 -11.48
CA LEU A 362 -8.96 -7.58 -11.51
C LEU A 362 -9.59 -7.07 -12.81
N VAL A 363 -9.06 -6.01 -13.40
CA VAL A 363 -9.49 -5.51 -14.72
C VAL A 363 -9.20 -6.56 -15.79
N ILE A 364 -7.98 -7.11 -15.86
CA ILE A 364 -7.62 -8.16 -16.85
C ILE A 364 -8.46 -9.41 -16.63
N LEU A 365 -8.68 -9.82 -15.38
CA LEU A 365 -9.54 -10.98 -15.07
C LEU A 365 -10.99 -10.73 -15.52
N SER A 366 -11.52 -9.53 -15.26
CA SER A 366 -12.87 -9.15 -15.68
C SER A 366 -12.99 -9.07 -17.19
N ASP A 367 -11.98 -8.56 -17.89
CA ASP A 367 -11.93 -8.50 -19.35
C ASP A 367 -11.98 -9.91 -19.97
N ALA A 368 -11.20 -10.86 -19.46
CA ALA A 368 -11.22 -12.24 -19.89
C ALA A 368 -12.60 -12.89 -19.67
N LEU A 369 -13.26 -12.60 -18.53
CA LEU A 369 -14.62 -13.08 -18.26
C LEU A 369 -15.63 -12.49 -19.24
N PHE A 370 -15.53 -11.19 -19.55
CA PHE A 370 -16.40 -10.56 -20.56
C PHE A 370 -16.18 -11.15 -21.93
N SER A 371 -14.94 -11.37 -22.37
CA SER A 371 -14.64 -11.94 -23.69
C SER A 371 -15.21 -13.35 -23.82
N ILE A 372 -15.13 -14.19 -22.76
CA ILE A 372 -15.77 -15.52 -22.74
C ILE A 372 -17.30 -15.40 -22.78
N ALA A 373 -17.87 -14.52 -21.96
CA ALA A 373 -19.32 -14.34 -21.88
C ALA A 373 -19.92 -13.83 -23.21
N PHE A 374 -19.30 -12.84 -23.84
CA PHE A 374 -19.75 -12.30 -25.13
C PHE A 374 -19.62 -13.33 -26.26
N ASN A 375 -18.55 -14.14 -26.26
CA ASN A 375 -18.40 -15.22 -27.21
C ASN A 375 -19.49 -16.27 -27.02
N TRP A 376 -19.87 -16.61 -25.78
CA TRP A 376 -20.94 -17.53 -25.48
C TRP A 376 -22.35 -17.01 -25.90
N LEU A 377 -22.56 -15.69 -25.72
CA LEU A 377 -23.77 -14.99 -26.15
C LEU A 377 -23.82 -14.72 -27.66
N LYS A 378 -22.74 -14.99 -28.39
CA LYS A 378 -22.58 -14.71 -29.84
C LYS A 378 -22.79 -13.24 -30.21
N ILE A 379 -22.29 -12.33 -29.32
CA ILE A 379 -22.34 -10.88 -29.49
C ILE A 379 -20.96 -10.36 -29.90
#